data_0e17b977388f7cee008eae21e3b17b36
#
_entry.id   0e17b977388f7cee008eae21e3b17b36
#
_cell.length_a   1.000
_cell.length_b   1.000
_cell.length_c   1.000
_cell.angle_alpha   90.00
_cell.angle_beta   90.00
_cell.angle_gamma   90.00
#
_symmetry.space_group_name_H-M   'P 1'
#
loop_
_entity.id
_entity.type
_entity.pdbx_description
1 polymer ?
#
loop_
_entity_poly.entity_id
_entity_poly.type
_entity_poly.pdbx_seq_one_letter_code
_entity_poly.pdbx_strand_id
1 'polypeptide(L)'
;MKTTVMGMRYKAILMDADHTLLDFEAAEARALRALFDRLGIRATQAFDDYRQINNACWHAYERGEMTQDDLLVKRFERFCAVYAPGADIPAIRREYDALLAEQADILPHADEVVRQIAEKLPVAIVTNGASDIQRARLTKSPLWSYISYLGISEEVGASKPRPDMIHEALRRLGVERPSDALMIGDSVTSDMPAAKAAGVDFLWYNPSGAPRPENAYVTYEARDIREFVPIATME
;
A
#
# COMPACT_ATOMS: atom_id res chain seq x y z
N MET A 1 -18.22 25.39 -6.29
CA MET A 1 -17.58 26.02 -7.45
C MET A 1 -16.39 25.15 -7.83
N LYS A 2 -16.43 24.50 -8.99
CA LYS A 2 -15.27 23.75 -9.50
C LYS A 2 -14.23 24.75 -9.96
N THR A 3 -13.17 24.94 -9.20
CA THR A 3 -11.99 25.68 -9.67
C THR A 3 -11.35 24.81 -10.74
N THR A 4 -11.50 25.19 -11.98
CA THR A 4 -10.76 24.59 -13.10
C THR A 4 -9.29 24.90 -12.87
N VAL A 5 -8.51 23.91 -12.48
CA VAL A 5 -7.05 24.00 -12.36
C VAL A 5 -6.52 24.01 -13.81
N MET A 6 -6.49 25.21 -14.41
CA MET A 6 -5.82 25.42 -15.71
C MET A 6 -4.32 25.52 -15.40
N GLY A 7 -3.54 24.59 -15.93
CA GLY A 7 -2.09 24.63 -15.91
C GLY A 7 -1.38 23.40 -15.36
N MET A 8 -2.00 22.60 -14.50
CA MET A 8 -1.33 21.43 -13.93
C MET A 8 -1.30 20.24 -14.90
N ARG A 9 -0.16 19.55 -14.92
CA ARG A 9 0.05 18.31 -15.69
C ARG A 9 -0.96 17.23 -15.34
N TYR A 10 -1.25 17.04 -14.03
CA TYR A 10 -2.16 16.03 -13.53
C TYR A 10 -3.45 16.65 -12.99
N LYS A 11 -4.53 15.86 -13.02
CA LYS A 11 -5.85 16.21 -12.47
C LYS A 11 -6.20 15.39 -11.22
N ALA A 12 -5.49 14.31 -10.96
CA ALA A 12 -5.63 13.47 -9.79
C ALA A 12 -4.34 12.72 -9.48
N ILE A 13 -4.14 12.44 -8.20
CA ILE A 13 -3.02 11.65 -7.71
C ILE A 13 -3.57 10.39 -7.04
N LEU A 14 -3.07 9.23 -7.46
CA LEU A 14 -3.33 7.94 -6.86
C LEU A 14 -2.09 7.53 -6.08
N MET A 15 -2.26 7.03 -4.87
CA MET A 15 -1.14 6.62 -4.02
C MET A 15 -1.38 5.22 -3.46
N ASP A 16 -0.33 4.42 -3.41
CA ASP A 16 -0.35 3.23 -2.57
C ASP A 16 -0.33 3.62 -1.09
N ALA A 17 -0.66 2.67 -0.21
CA ALA A 17 -0.72 2.91 1.23
C ALA A 17 0.56 2.46 1.95
N ASP A 18 0.82 1.15 1.98
CA ASP A 18 1.89 0.56 2.78
C ASP A 18 3.25 0.80 2.13
N HIS A 19 4.26 1.15 2.92
CA HIS A 19 5.61 1.54 2.46
C HIS A 19 5.67 2.81 1.58
N THR A 20 4.52 3.40 1.25
CA THR A 20 4.44 4.65 0.47
C THR A 20 3.99 5.83 1.33
N LEU A 21 2.97 5.62 2.17
CA LEU A 21 2.44 6.63 3.10
C LEU A 21 2.39 6.11 4.54
N LEU A 22 2.00 4.84 4.73
CA LEU A 22 1.94 4.18 6.02
C LEU A 22 3.28 3.49 6.33
N ASP A 23 3.75 3.63 7.57
CA ASP A 23 4.91 2.90 8.07
C ASP A 23 4.51 1.47 8.44
N PHE A 24 4.42 0.62 7.40
CA PHE A 24 4.04 -0.77 7.58
C PHE A 24 5.07 -1.56 8.41
N GLU A 25 6.36 -1.26 8.26
CA GLU A 25 7.39 -1.98 9.01
C GLU A 25 7.27 -1.76 10.51
N ALA A 26 7.04 -0.51 10.93
CA ALA A 26 6.82 -0.20 12.34
C ALA A 26 5.51 -0.80 12.86
N ALA A 27 4.43 -0.74 12.06
CA ALA A 27 3.13 -1.30 12.39
C ALA A 27 3.20 -2.83 12.54
N GLU A 28 3.77 -3.53 11.55
CA GLU A 28 3.97 -4.98 11.57
C GLU A 28 4.82 -5.42 12.76
N ALA A 29 5.95 -4.72 13.00
CA ALA A 29 6.84 -5.05 14.11
C ALA A 29 6.14 -4.96 15.47
N ARG A 30 5.25 -3.98 15.69
CA ARG A 30 4.48 -3.86 16.93
C ARG A 30 3.42 -4.95 17.05
N ALA A 31 2.67 -5.21 15.98
CA ALA A 31 1.66 -6.26 15.95
C ALA A 31 2.28 -7.64 16.21
N LEU A 32 3.39 -7.95 15.55
CA LEU A 32 4.10 -9.22 15.75
C LEU A 32 4.68 -9.34 17.16
N ARG A 33 5.25 -8.27 17.72
CA ARG A 33 5.78 -8.30 19.08
C ARG A 33 4.68 -8.66 20.08
N ALA A 34 3.52 -8.01 20.00
CA ALA A 34 2.38 -8.30 20.86
C ALA A 34 1.88 -9.73 20.67
N LEU A 35 1.77 -10.20 19.43
CA LEU A 35 1.37 -11.58 19.12
C LEU A 35 2.38 -12.59 19.66
N PHE A 36 3.69 -12.39 19.45
CA PHE A 36 4.73 -13.31 19.92
C PHE A 36 4.79 -13.37 21.44
N ASP A 37 4.60 -12.23 22.12
CA ASP A 37 4.51 -12.22 23.58
C ASP A 37 3.37 -13.10 24.10
N ARG A 38 2.20 -13.05 23.48
CA ARG A 38 1.04 -13.89 23.85
C ARG A 38 1.26 -15.36 23.53
N LEU A 39 1.94 -15.66 22.42
CA LEU A 39 2.28 -17.05 22.05
C LEU A 39 3.48 -17.61 22.82
N GLY A 40 4.16 -16.80 23.64
CA GLY A 40 5.37 -17.20 24.36
C GLY A 40 6.59 -17.39 23.46
N ILE A 41 6.58 -16.84 22.23
CA ILE A 41 7.68 -16.94 21.28
C ILE A 41 8.78 -15.97 21.70
N ARG A 42 9.97 -16.49 22.03
CA ARG A 42 11.14 -15.71 22.49
C ARG A 42 12.34 -15.79 21.54
N ALA A 43 12.21 -16.52 20.44
CA ALA A 43 13.27 -16.69 19.48
C ALA A 43 13.54 -15.37 18.74
N THR A 44 14.78 -14.89 18.77
CA THR A 44 15.17 -13.63 18.10
C THR A 44 14.99 -13.69 16.60
N GLN A 45 15.15 -14.87 16.00
CA GLN A 45 14.98 -15.11 14.57
C GLN A 45 13.52 -15.09 14.09
N ALA A 46 12.53 -15.21 15.00
CA ALA A 46 11.13 -15.35 14.62
C ALA A 46 10.59 -14.18 13.79
N PHE A 47 11.07 -12.95 14.02
CA PHE A 47 10.68 -11.78 13.23
C PHE A 47 11.14 -11.88 11.78
N ASP A 48 12.40 -12.22 11.57
CA ASP A 48 12.98 -12.30 10.23
C ASP A 48 12.34 -13.46 9.46
N ASP A 49 12.13 -14.59 10.11
CA ASP A 49 11.49 -15.76 9.50
C ASP A 49 10.03 -15.46 9.13
N TYR A 50 9.28 -14.77 10.00
CA TYR A 50 7.92 -14.34 9.65
C TYR A 50 7.92 -13.41 8.44
N ARG A 51 8.78 -12.40 8.41
CA ARG A 51 8.89 -11.46 7.29
C ARG A 51 9.23 -12.17 5.97
N GLN A 52 10.16 -13.12 6.01
CA GLN A 52 10.50 -13.91 4.81
C GLN A 52 9.30 -14.71 4.31
N ILE A 53 8.57 -15.38 5.22
CA ILE A 53 7.36 -16.14 4.89
C ILE A 53 6.28 -15.21 4.34
N ASN A 54 6.01 -14.09 4.99
CA ASN A 54 5.01 -13.10 4.59
C ASN A 54 5.31 -12.55 3.20
N ASN A 55 6.54 -12.09 2.96
CA ASN A 55 6.98 -11.58 1.65
C ASN A 55 6.84 -12.63 0.54
N ALA A 56 7.23 -13.88 0.81
CA ALA A 56 7.06 -14.96 -0.16
C ALA A 56 5.58 -15.22 -0.51
N CYS A 57 4.68 -15.08 0.47
CA CYS A 57 3.24 -15.21 0.23
C CYS A 57 2.69 -14.03 -0.58
N TRP A 58 3.10 -12.79 -0.29
CA TRP A 58 2.71 -11.60 -1.06
C TRP A 58 3.18 -11.69 -2.50
N HIS A 59 4.43 -12.06 -2.74
CA HIS A 59 4.93 -12.26 -4.11
C HIS A 59 4.18 -13.35 -4.87
N ALA A 60 3.81 -14.46 -4.21
CA ALA A 60 2.99 -15.50 -4.84
C ALA A 60 1.58 -14.98 -5.19
N TYR A 61 0.98 -14.16 -4.34
CA TYR A 61 -0.29 -13.49 -4.61
C TYR A 61 -0.21 -12.54 -5.81
N GLU A 62 0.80 -11.68 -5.87
CA GLU A 62 1.03 -10.74 -6.99
C GLU A 62 1.23 -11.46 -8.33
N ARG A 63 1.81 -12.66 -8.32
CA ARG A 63 1.94 -13.51 -9.52
C ARG A 63 0.69 -14.32 -9.85
N GLY A 64 -0.37 -14.21 -9.04
CA GLY A 64 -1.61 -14.99 -9.22
C GLY A 64 -1.50 -16.48 -8.86
N GLU A 65 -0.44 -16.88 -8.14
CA GLU A 65 -0.20 -18.26 -7.69
C GLU A 65 -0.98 -18.61 -6.42
N MET A 66 -1.58 -17.60 -5.77
CA MET A 66 -2.26 -17.71 -4.50
C MET A 66 -3.39 -16.69 -4.43
N THR A 67 -4.50 -17.03 -3.79
CA THR A 67 -5.55 -16.05 -3.45
C THR A 67 -5.15 -15.21 -2.25
N GLN A 68 -5.81 -14.07 -2.03
CA GLN A 68 -5.57 -13.25 -0.85
C GLN A 68 -5.95 -13.98 0.44
N ASP A 69 -7.07 -14.70 0.43
CA ASP A 69 -7.48 -15.52 1.57
C ASP A 69 -6.46 -16.60 1.93
N ASP A 70 -5.92 -17.28 0.90
CA ASP A 70 -4.84 -18.25 1.10
C ASP A 70 -3.60 -17.60 1.71
N LEU A 71 -3.19 -16.44 1.20
CA LEU A 71 -2.03 -15.69 1.70
C LEU A 71 -2.19 -15.37 3.19
N LEU A 72 -3.35 -14.80 3.55
CA LEU A 72 -3.63 -14.36 4.92
C LEU A 72 -3.63 -15.51 5.93
N VAL A 73 -3.88 -16.74 5.49
CA VAL A 73 -3.84 -17.95 6.32
C VAL A 73 -2.48 -18.65 6.25
N LYS A 74 -1.99 -18.94 5.04
CA LYS A 74 -0.78 -19.75 4.83
C LYS A 74 0.49 -19.16 5.45
N ARG A 75 0.59 -17.84 5.52
CA ARG A 75 1.72 -17.20 6.21
C ARG A 75 1.81 -17.62 7.68
N PHE A 76 0.65 -17.73 8.38
CA PHE A 76 0.62 -18.19 9.75
C PHE A 76 0.75 -19.70 9.88
N GLU A 77 0.17 -20.48 8.96
CA GLU A 77 0.38 -21.94 8.94
C GLU A 77 1.87 -22.28 8.86
N ARG A 78 2.59 -21.64 7.93
CA ARG A 78 4.04 -21.85 7.74
C ARG A 78 4.84 -21.40 8.95
N PHE A 79 4.53 -20.24 9.50
CA PHE A 79 5.21 -19.69 10.66
C PHE A 79 4.96 -20.53 11.92
N CYS A 80 3.71 -20.85 12.21
CA CYS A 80 3.35 -21.60 13.41
C CYS A 80 3.79 -23.06 13.36
N ALA A 81 3.96 -23.66 12.20
CA ALA A 81 4.56 -24.98 12.08
C ALA A 81 5.93 -25.09 12.78
N VAL A 82 6.67 -23.97 12.82
CA VAL A 82 8.00 -23.88 13.45
C VAL A 82 7.91 -23.34 14.88
N TYR A 83 7.18 -22.24 15.08
CA TYR A 83 7.26 -21.44 16.31
C TYR A 83 6.11 -21.66 17.29
N ALA A 84 4.99 -22.22 16.85
CA ALA A 84 3.81 -22.50 17.68
C ALA A 84 3.03 -23.73 17.17
N PRO A 85 3.65 -24.95 17.16
CA PRO A 85 2.99 -26.14 16.64
C PRO A 85 1.68 -26.43 17.36
N GLY A 86 0.62 -26.70 16.59
CA GLY A 86 -0.71 -26.98 17.12
C GLY A 86 -1.55 -25.74 17.49
N ALA A 87 -1.06 -24.54 17.20
CA ALA A 87 -1.81 -23.31 17.43
C ALA A 87 -3.07 -23.21 16.54
N ASP A 88 -4.10 -22.53 17.03
CA ASP A 88 -5.32 -22.20 16.28
C ASP A 88 -5.02 -21.08 15.27
N ILE A 89 -4.72 -21.43 14.02
CA ILE A 89 -4.35 -20.47 12.97
C ILE A 89 -5.43 -19.40 12.72
N PRO A 90 -6.72 -19.73 12.61
CA PRO A 90 -7.78 -18.74 12.53
C PRO A 90 -7.79 -17.73 13.70
N ALA A 91 -7.53 -18.18 14.92
CA ALA A 91 -7.46 -17.30 16.09
C ALA A 91 -6.24 -16.37 16.01
N ILE A 92 -5.07 -16.91 15.65
CA ILE A 92 -3.82 -16.15 15.48
C ILE A 92 -4.00 -15.09 14.39
N ARG A 93 -4.58 -15.45 13.24
CA ARG A 93 -4.88 -14.51 12.17
C ARG A 93 -5.75 -13.35 12.68
N ARG A 94 -6.90 -13.66 13.28
CA ARG A 94 -7.81 -12.62 13.81
C ARG A 94 -7.12 -11.70 14.82
N GLU A 95 -6.30 -12.26 15.67
CA GLU A 95 -5.55 -11.49 16.66
C GLU A 95 -4.51 -10.58 16.01
N TYR A 96 -3.72 -11.10 15.07
CA TYR A 96 -2.75 -10.29 14.32
C TYR A 96 -3.45 -9.18 13.53
N ASP A 97 -4.54 -9.50 12.84
CA ASP A 97 -5.31 -8.53 12.05
C ASP A 97 -5.84 -7.39 12.95
N ALA A 98 -6.35 -7.72 14.14
CA ALA A 98 -6.79 -6.74 15.13
C ALA A 98 -5.63 -5.88 15.65
N LEU A 99 -4.48 -6.50 15.97
CA LEU A 99 -3.28 -5.78 16.40
C LEU A 99 -2.74 -4.84 15.32
N LEU A 100 -2.75 -5.27 14.07
CA LEU A 100 -2.30 -4.44 12.94
C LEU A 100 -3.27 -3.30 12.65
N ALA A 101 -4.58 -3.54 12.74
CA ALA A 101 -5.64 -2.53 12.54
C ALA A 101 -5.58 -1.38 13.57
N GLU A 102 -4.92 -1.58 14.72
CA GLU A 102 -4.69 -0.52 15.71
C GLU A 102 -3.50 0.40 15.34
N GLN A 103 -2.67 0.00 14.38
CA GLN A 103 -1.45 0.74 14.00
C GLN A 103 -1.75 1.71 12.84
N ALA A 104 -1.69 2.99 13.11
CA ALA A 104 -1.96 4.04 12.12
C ALA A 104 -0.73 4.93 11.83
N ASP A 105 0.46 4.36 12.02
CA ASP A 105 1.70 5.08 11.78
C ASP A 105 1.87 5.43 10.33
N ILE A 106 2.36 6.63 10.10
CA ILE A 106 2.67 7.16 8.77
C ILE A 106 4.18 7.37 8.64
N LEU A 107 4.66 7.31 7.41
CA LEU A 107 6.04 7.67 7.12
C LEU A 107 6.32 9.14 7.48
N PRO A 108 7.56 9.49 7.85
CA PRO A 108 7.93 10.88 8.12
C PRO A 108 7.52 11.80 6.96
N HIS A 109 6.89 12.92 7.28
CA HIS A 109 6.38 13.95 6.34
C HIS A 109 5.16 13.54 5.48
N ALA A 110 4.62 12.32 5.61
CA ALA A 110 3.51 11.87 4.77
C ALA A 110 2.25 12.74 4.90
N ASP A 111 1.91 13.18 6.11
CA ASP A 111 0.77 14.05 6.37
C ASP A 111 0.92 15.41 5.69
N GLU A 112 2.09 16.03 5.81
CA GLU A 112 2.39 17.32 5.17
C GLU A 112 2.34 17.21 3.65
N VAL A 113 2.95 16.17 3.07
CA VAL A 113 3.00 15.93 1.64
C VAL A 113 1.62 15.68 1.07
N VAL A 114 0.84 14.78 1.68
CA VAL A 114 -0.52 14.46 1.20
C VAL A 114 -1.42 15.68 1.33
N ARG A 115 -1.33 16.46 2.42
CA ARG A 115 -2.07 17.71 2.59
C ARG A 115 -1.76 18.71 1.47
N GLN A 116 -0.47 18.97 1.19
CA GLN A 116 -0.07 19.94 0.15
C GLN A 116 -0.55 19.53 -1.24
N ILE A 117 -0.57 18.24 -1.55
CA ILE A 117 -1.11 17.71 -2.81
C ILE A 117 -2.63 17.86 -2.82
N ALA A 118 -3.31 17.49 -1.74
CA ALA A 118 -4.76 17.52 -1.64
C ALA A 118 -5.36 18.94 -1.66
N GLU A 119 -4.60 19.96 -1.28
CA GLU A 119 -4.97 21.37 -1.45
C GLU A 119 -5.15 21.76 -2.93
N LYS A 120 -4.53 21.03 -3.85
CA LYS A 120 -4.51 21.32 -5.28
C LYS A 120 -5.22 20.29 -6.13
N LEU A 121 -5.12 19.02 -5.79
CA LEU A 121 -5.57 17.87 -6.59
C LEU A 121 -6.31 16.84 -5.72
N PRO A 122 -7.34 16.17 -6.23
CA PRO A 122 -7.95 15.06 -5.52
C PRO A 122 -6.96 13.90 -5.38
N VAL A 123 -6.92 13.32 -4.18
CA VAL A 123 -6.05 12.19 -3.84
C VAL A 123 -6.88 10.93 -3.64
N ALA A 124 -6.50 9.84 -4.28
CA ALA A 124 -7.03 8.51 -4.00
C ALA A 124 -5.96 7.60 -3.41
N ILE A 125 -6.34 6.75 -2.48
CA ILE A 125 -5.51 5.62 -2.05
C ILE A 125 -5.96 4.36 -2.80
N VAL A 126 -4.99 3.55 -3.25
CA VAL A 126 -5.22 2.31 -4.00
C VAL A 126 -4.35 1.21 -3.41
N THR A 127 -4.93 0.31 -2.60
CA THR A 127 -4.17 -0.65 -1.80
C THR A 127 -4.65 -2.09 -1.97
N ASN A 128 -3.70 -3.05 -1.95
CA ASN A 128 -3.95 -4.49 -1.97
C ASN A 128 -4.13 -5.09 -0.56
N GLY A 129 -4.05 -4.29 0.50
CA GLY A 129 -4.22 -4.77 1.86
C GLY A 129 -5.65 -5.24 2.17
N ALA A 130 -5.81 -5.97 3.27
CA ALA A 130 -7.12 -6.44 3.73
C ALA A 130 -8.03 -5.27 4.13
N SER A 131 -9.32 -5.34 3.75
CA SER A 131 -10.24 -4.20 3.81
C SER A 131 -10.40 -3.65 5.23
N ASP A 132 -10.71 -4.50 6.20
CA ASP A 132 -10.92 -4.07 7.59
C ASP A 132 -9.68 -3.40 8.19
N ILE A 133 -8.50 -3.96 7.86
CA ILE A 133 -7.21 -3.45 8.36
C ILE A 133 -6.90 -2.09 7.73
N GLN A 134 -6.93 -1.99 6.40
CA GLN A 134 -6.57 -0.75 5.72
C GLN A 134 -7.53 0.39 6.04
N ARG A 135 -8.82 0.08 6.11
CA ARG A 135 -9.83 1.06 6.49
C ARG A 135 -9.63 1.56 7.92
N ALA A 136 -9.38 0.65 8.87
CA ALA A 136 -9.13 1.02 10.26
C ALA A 136 -7.86 1.88 10.41
N ARG A 137 -6.76 1.48 9.76
CA ARG A 137 -5.48 2.20 9.82
C ARG A 137 -5.58 3.60 9.19
N LEU A 138 -6.14 3.69 7.99
CA LEU A 138 -6.28 4.97 7.28
C LEU A 138 -7.24 5.93 8.00
N THR A 139 -8.39 5.45 8.50
CA THR A 139 -9.34 6.32 9.22
C THR A 139 -8.80 6.85 10.54
N LYS A 140 -7.89 6.11 11.19
CA LYS A 140 -7.18 6.58 12.40
C LYS A 140 -5.99 7.48 12.10
N SER A 141 -5.49 7.46 10.87
CA SER A 141 -4.32 8.26 10.46
C SER A 141 -4.70 9.72 10.20
N PRO A 142 -3.77 10.67 10.32
CA PRO A 142 -4.01 12.07 9.96
C PRO A 142 -4.30 12.25 8.46
N LEU A 143 -3.98 11.25 7.62
CA LEU A 143 -4.18 11.31 6.17
C LEU A 143 -5.66 11.29 5.77
N TRP A 144 -6.54 10.73 6.62
CA TRP A 144 -7.94 10.47 6.26
C TRP A 144 -8.69 11.69 5.74
N SER A 145 -8.46 12.85 6.33
CA SER A 145 -9.12 14.09 5.93
C SER A 145 -8.78 14.60 4.54
N TYR A 146 -7.71 14.08 3.94
CA TYR A 146 -7.21 14.50 2.61
C TYR A 146 -7.55 13.51 1.50
N ILE A 147 -8.09 12.32 1.84
CA ILE A 147 -8.38 11.25 0.89
C ILE A 147 -9.76 11.48 0.28
N SER A 148 -9.80 11.66 -1.04
CA SER A 148 -11.05 11.80 -1.82
C SER A 148 -11.69 10.46 -2.15
N TYR A 149 -10.90 9.39 -2.28
CA TYR A 149 -11.36 8.03 -2.54
C TYR A 149 -10.37 7.01 -1.97
N LEU A 150 -10.92 5.95 -1.37
CA LEU A 150 -10.17 4.79 -0.90
C LEU A 150 -10.61 3.56 -1.70
N GLY A 151 -9.72 3.05 -2.54
CA GLY A 151 -9.87 1.81 -3.28
C GLY A 151 -9.10 0.68 -2.59
N ILE A 152 -9.81 -0.32 -2.12
CA ILE A 152 -9.24 -1.52 -1.50
C ILE A 152 -9.55 -2.71 -2.40
N SER A 153 -8.56 -3.58 -2.65
CA SER A 153 -8.68 -4.68 -3.61
C SER A 153 -9.88 -5.59 -3.36
N GLU A 154 -10.17 -5.94 -2.12
CA GLU A 154 -11.32 -6.77 -1.74
C GLU A 154 -12.66 -6.10 -2.08
N GLU A 155 -12.76 -4.78 -1.94
CA GLU A 155 -13.97 -4.02 -2.22
C GLU A 155 -14.18 -3.77 -3.71
N VAL A 156 -13.09 -3.61 -4.46
CA VAL A 156 -13.11 -3.43 -5.92
C VAL A 156 -13.28 -4.76 -6.65
N GLY A 157 -12.92 -5.87 -6.02
CA GLY A 157 -12.92 -7.20 -6.63
C GLY A 157 -11.75 -7.47 -7.57
N ALA A 158 -10.70 -6.66 -7.47
CA ALA A 158 -9.49 -6.81 -8.26
C ALA A 158 -8.30 -6.20 -7.52
N SER A 159 -7.10 -6.71 -7.74
CA SER A 159 -5.87 -6.25 -7.08
C SER A 159 -4.82 -5.80 -8.10
N LYS A 160 -3.94 -4.90 -7.71
CA LYS A 160 -2.68 -4.64 -8.42
C LYS A 160 -1.88 -5.95 -8.48
N PRO A 161 -1.29 -6.32 -9.62
CA PRO A 161 -0.91 -5.50 -10.77
C PRO A 161 -1.99 -5.29 -11.86
N ARG A 162 -3.22 -5.75 -11.66
CA ARG A 162 -4.31 -5.46 -12.61
C ARG A 162 -4.68 -3.97 -12.55
N PRO A 163 -5.11 -3.36 -13.68
CA PRO A 163 -5.42 -1.94 -13.75
C PRO A 163 -6.78 -1.55 -13.15
N ASP A 164 -7.63 -2.51 -12.82
CA ASP A 164 -9.04 -2.31 -12.44
C ASP A 164 -9.21 -1.31 -11.29
N MET A 165 -8.35 -1.41 -10.26
CA MET A 165 -8.39 -0.50 -9.11
C MET A 165 -8.07 0.94 -9.50
N ILE A 166 -7.10 1.13 -10.40
CA ILE A 166 -6.74 2.45 -10.93
C ILE A 166 -7.89 3.00 -11.75
N HIS A 167 -8.49 2.21 -12.64
CA HIS A 167 -9.65 2.62 -13.43
C HIS A 167 -10.83 3.01 -12.54
N GLU A 168 -11.11 2.26 -11.47
CA GLU A 168 -12.16 2.62 -10.51
C GLU A 168 -11.85 3.94 -9.79
N ALA A 169 -10.60 4.14 -9.36
CA ALA A 169 -10.18 5.40 -8.74
C ALA A 169 -10.34 6.59 -9.70
N LEU A 170 -9.90 6.46 -10.97
CA LEU A 170 -10.07 7.50 -11.99
C LEU A 170 -11.56 7.84 -12.21
N ARG A 171 -12.41 6.81 -12.31
CA ARG A 171 -13.86 6.97 -12.44
C ARG A 171 -14.46 7.72 -11.25
N ARG A 172 -14.07 7.36 -10.03
CA ARG A 172 -14.53 8.03 -8.79
C ARG A 172 -14.10 9.47 -8.70
N LEU A 173 -12.91 9.78 -9.19
CA LEU A 173 -12.36 11.14 -9.18
C LEU A 173 -12.78 11.98 -10.41
N GLY A 174 -13.52 11.39 -11.37
CA GLY A 174 -13.97 12.07 -12.58
C GLY A 174 -12.86 12.41 -13.56
N VAL A 175 -11.81 11.60 -13.60
CA VAL A 175 -10.69 11.72 -14.54
C VAL A 175 -10.97 10.85 -15.77
N GLU A 176 -11.15 11.50 -16.93
CA GLU A 176 -11.51 10.81 -18.18
C GLU A 176 -10.30 10.20 -18.89
N ARG A 177 -9.18 10.89 -18.87
CA ARG A 177 -7.94 10.45 -19.54
C ARG A 177 -6.96 9.91 -18.50
N PRO A 178 -6.57 8.64 -18.57
CA PRO A 178 -5.58 8.07 -17.64
C PRO A 178 -4.27 8.86 -17.57
N SER A 179 -3.81 9.41 -18.72
CA SER A 179 -2.62 10.26 -18.79
C SER A 179 -2.71 11.57 -17.99
N ASP A 180 -3.91 11.94 -17.51
CA ASP A 180 -4.11 13.11 -16.63
C ASP A 180 -3.93 12.73 -15.14
N ALA A 181 -3.51 11.51 -14.82
CA ALA A 181 -3.27 11.07 -13.45
C ALA A 181 -1.86 10.51 -13.26
N LEU A 182 -1.39 10.59 -12.02
CA LEU A 182 -0.13 10.02 -11.56
C LEU A 182 -0.40 8.97 -10.48
N MET A 183 0.16 7.77 -10.64
CA MET A 183 0.23 6.76 -9.58
C MET A 183 1.58 6.88 -8.86
N ILE A 184 1.55 6.94 -7.53
CA ILE A 184 2.72 6.95 -6.65
C ILE A 184 2.73 5.67 -5.84
N GLY A 185 3.82 4.94 -5.85
CA GLY A 185 3.97 3.70 -5.09
C GLY A 185 5.41 3.21 -5.04
N ASP A 186 5.68 2.29 -4.12
CA ASP A 186 7.02 1.69 -3.91
C ASP A 186 7.21 0.39 -4.69
N SER A 187 6.12 -0.29 -5.08
CA SER A 187 6.19 -1.64 -5.64
C SER A 187 6.38 -1.65 -7.15
N VAL A 188 7.53 -2.19 -7.59
CA VAL A 188 7.82 -2.45 -9.01
C VAL A 188 7.13 -3.72 -9.54
N THR A 189 6.52 -4.54 -8.68
CA THR A 189 5.83 -5.78 -9.03
C THR A 189 4.30 -5.63 -8.99
N SER A 190 3.79 -4.62 -8.33
CA SER A 190 2.37 -4.38 -8.10
C SER A 190 1.92 -3.02 -8.68
N ASP A 191 2.44 -1.89 -8.15
CA ASP A 191 2.02 -0.53 -8.54
C ASP A 191 2.44 -0.18 -9.97
N MET A 192 3.72 -0.40 -10.27
CA MET A 192 4.27 -0.07 -11.58
C MET A 192 3.53 -0.77 -12.73
N PRO A 193 3.33 -2.11 -12.73
CA PRO A 193 2.61 -2.75 -13.80
C PRO A 193 1.12 -2.40 -13.84
N ALA A 194 0.48 -2.12 -12.69
CA ALA A 194 -0.89 -1.62 -12.67
C ALA A 194 -1.00 -0.24 -13.33
N ALA A 195 -0.08 0.68 -13.01
CA ALA A 195 -0.02 2.01 -13.62
C ALA A 195 0.20 1.91 -15.13
N LYS A 196 1.16 1.07 -15.56
CA LYS A 196 1.42 0.81 -16.98
C LYS A 196 0.19 0.29 -17.72
N ALA A 197 -0.48 -0.70 -17.15
CA ALA A 197 -1.66 -1.32 -17.77
C ALA A 197 -2.86 -0.37 -17.81
N ALA A 198 -2.97 0.55 -16.83
CA ALA A 198 -4.00 1.58 -16.81
C ALA A 198 -3.67 2.80 -17.69
N GLY A 199 -2.45 2.95 -18.16
CA GLY A 199 -2.02 4.09 -18.95
C GLY A 199 -1.84 5.39 -18.16
N VAL A 200 -1.54 5.29 -16.85
CA VAL A 200 -1.21 6.42 -15.97
C VAL A 200 0.29 6.53 -15.79
N ASP A 201 0.81 7.75 -15.61
CA ASP A 201 2.21 7.96 -15.26
C ASP A 201 2.53 7.34 -13.88
N PHE A 202 3.76 6.86 -13.70
CA PHE A 202 4.18 6.23 -12.46
C PHE A 202 5.38 6.93 -11.83
N LEU A 203 5.22 7.33 -10.57
CA LEU A 203 6.30 7.77 -9.70
C LEU A 203 6.68 6.61 -8.78
N TRP A 204 7.89 6.11 -8.97
CA TRP A 204 8.46 5.10 -8.11
C TRP A 204 9.08 5.71 -6.86
N TYR A 205 8.50 5.42 -5.70
CA TYR A 205 9.10 5.76 -4.41
C TYR A 205 10.16 4.72 -4.05
N ASN A 206 11.42 5.11 -4.10
CA ASN A 206 12.59 4.24 -3.95
C ASN A 206 13.57 4.77 -2.89
N PRO A 207 13.18 4.81 -1.59
CA PRO A 207 14.01 5.39 -0.55
C PRO A 207 15.32 4.60 -0.33
N SER A 208 15.34 3.32 -0.64
CA SER A 208 16.54 2.48 -0.53
C SER A 208 17.56 2.71 -1.64
N GLY A 209 17.18 3.37 -2.74
CA GLY A 209 18.01 3.51 -3.93
C GLY A 209 18.26 2.18 -4.65
N ALA A 210 17.28 1.25 -4.59
CA ALA A 210 17.35 -0.02 -5.30
C ALA A 210 17.57 0.20 -6.81
N PRO A 211 18.31 -0.68 -7.50
CA PRO A 211 18.53 -0.54 -8.92
C PRO A 211 17.20 -0.63 -9.69
N ARG A 212 17.02 0.27 -10.64
CA ARG A 212 15.83 0.30 -11.48
C ARG A 212 15.75 -0.98 -12.32
N PRO A 213 14.63 -1.72 -12.30
CA PRO A 213 14.47 -2.91 -13.12
C PRO A 213 14.64 -2.62 -14.62
N GLU A 214 15.17 -3.58 -15.36
CA GLU A 214 15.27 -3.47 -16.82
C GLU A 214 13.87 -3.32 -17.43
N ASN A 215 13.72 -2.39 -18.38
CA ASN A 215 12.44 -2.06 -19.02
C ASN A 215 11.33 -1.57 -18.05
N ALA A 216 11.70 -1.03 -16.89
CA ALA A 216 10.74 -0.50 -15.93
C ALA A 216 9.93 0.67 -16.51
N TYR A 217 8.61 0.63 -16.29
CA TYR A 217 7.70 1.72 -16.60
C TYR A 217 7.69 2.73 -15.44
N VAL A 218 8.68 3.60 -15.42
CA VAL A 218 8.84 4.62 -14.38
C VAL A 218 8.98 5.97 -15.05
N THR A 219 8.00 6.85 -14.83
CA THR A 219 8.03 8.24 -15.33
C THR A 219 8.93 9.09 -14.45
N TYR A 220 8.81 8.94 -13.14
CA TYR A 220 9.62 9.64 -12.12
C TYR A 220 10.10 8.66 -11.06
N GLU A 221 11.23 9.00 -10.43
CA GLU A 221 11.74 8.30 -9.24
C GLU A 221 11.97 9.33 -8.13
N ALA A 222 11.53 9.00 -6.92
CA ALA A 222 11.75 9.80 -5.73
C ALA A 222 12.37 8.94 -4.63
N ARG A 223 13.36 9.48 -3.93
CA ARG A 223 13.99 8.84 -2.77
C ARG A 223 13.53 9.42 -1.44
N ASP A 224 12.92 10.59 -1.51
CA ASP A 224 12.34 11.28 -0.36
C ASP A 224 10.88 11.59 -0.67
N ILE A 225 10.00 11.33 0.29
CA ILE A 225 8.55 11.55 0.14
C ILE A 225 8.22 13.02 -0.19
N ARG A 226 9.05 13.97 0.25
CA ARG A 226 8.88 15.40 -0.03
C ARG A 226 9.01 15.74 -1.52
N GLU A 227 9.64 14.89 -2.31
CA GLU A 227 9.73 15.03 -3.76
C GLU A 227 8.39 14.78 -4.47
N PHE A 228 7.40 14.16 -3.80
CA PHE A 228 6.08 13.93 -4.39
C PHE A 228 5.37 15.24 -4.73
N VAL A 229 5.46 16.25 -3.85
CA VAL A 229 4.75 17.53 -4.06
C VAL A 229 5.15 18.23 -5.36
N PRO A 230 6.44 18.54 -5.62
CA PRO A 230 6.82 19.23 -6.86
C PRO A 230 6.51 18.40 -8.12
N ILE A 231 6.60 17.06 -8.03
CA ILE A 231 6.28 16.17 -9.16
C ILE A 231 4.77 16.12 -9.40
N ALA A 232 3.96 15.93 -8.36
CA ALA A 232 2.51 15.83 -8.47
C ALA A 232 1.85 17.14 -8.90
N THR A 233 2.43 18.29 -8.52
CA THR A 233 1.83 19.61 -8.73
C THR A 233 2.53 20.45 -9.81
N MET A 234 3.34 19.84 -10.67
CA MET A 234 3.98 20.52 -11.79
C MET A 234 2.95 21.05 -12.80
N GLU A 235 3.29 22.17 -13.45
CA GLU A 235 2.50 22.81 -14.52
C GLU A 235 2.85 22.28 -15.92
#